data_445f261d2e4ce0db05ea9138d2f25524
#
_entry.id   445f261d2e4ce0db05ea9138d2f25524
#
_cell.length_a   1.000
_cell.length_b   1.000
_cell.length_c   1.000
_cell.angle_alpha   90.00
_cell.angle_beta   90.00
_cell.angle_gamma   90.00
#
_symmetry.space_group_name_H-M   'P 1'
#
loop_
_entity.id
_entity.type
_entity.pdbx_description
1 polymer ?
#
loop_
_entity_poly.entity_id
_entity_poly.type
_entity_poly.pdbx_seq_one_letter_code
_entity_poly.pdbx_strand_id
1 'polypeptide(L)'
;MTTPSVPAPAHIEIDGVPAADPDSLAALMSDYGHFTAMQVRDGGVKGLGLHLDRLDRATRELFGAPLPGERVRELLARALGRSGRRDASARVYVYERGSGFLAAVAVREAAPDGLGAPQRLTAVDYLRPAAHLKHLGGFGQAYHGDAARRAGFDGALLTTPAGEVAEGAVANIAFWDGTSLVWPTAPHLTGITMALLAPRLPSAHRPVLLDELAGFRAAFTANSRTIAPVTAVDGVTYPVDGPLMARVMEAYAEVPDEKIVSGDGDGSAD
;
A
#
# COMPACT_ATOMS: atom_id res chain seq x y z
N MET A 1 2.31 -1.68 -31.65
CA MET A 1 1.39 -0.94 -30.73
C MET A 1 0.52 -1.98 -30.06
N THR A 2 0.88 -2.41 -28.85
CA THR A 2 0.03 -3.28 -28.03
C THR A 2 -1.09 -2.45 -27.43
N THR A 3 -2.31 -2.75 -27.80
CA THR A 3 -3.51 -2.16 -27.18
C THR A 3 -3.43 -2.36 -25.66
N PRO A 4 -3.56 -1.32 -24.84
CA PRO A 4 -3.57 -1.51 -23.39
C PRO A 4 -4.74 -2.43 -23.05
N SER A 5 -4.46 -3.56 -22.43
CA SER A 5 -5.50 -4.47 -21.97
C SER A 5 -6.37 -3.72 -20.95
N VAL A 6 -7.66 -3.64 -21.25
CA VAL A 6 -8.63 -3.14 -20.28
C VAL A 6 -8.53 -4.04 -19.05
N PRO A 7 -8.22 -3.50 -17.86
CA PRO A 7 -8.12 -4.34 -16.68
C PRO A 7 -9.45 -5.04 -16.44
N ALA A 8 -9.41 -6.32 -16.05
CA ALA A 8 -10.60 -7.09 -15.72
C ALA A 8 -11.48 -6.30 -14.73
N PRO A 9 -12.82 -6.31 -14.90
CA PRO A 9 -13.73 -5.55 -14.05
C PRO A 9 -13.53 -5.91 -12.57
N ALA A 10 -13.54 -4.89 -11.71
CA ALA A 10 -13.48 -5.10 -10.28
C ALA A 10 -14.84 -5.63 -9.77
N HIS A 11 -14.80 -6.59 -8.84
CA HIS A 11 -15.98 -6.89 -8.03
C HIS A 11 -16.02 -5.88 -6.88
N ILE A 12 -17.12 -5.12 -6.74
CA ILE A 12 -17.26 -4.05 -5.75
C ILE A 12 -18.52 -4.29 -4.93
N GLU A 13 -18.38 -4.33 -3.61
CA GLU A 13 -19.48 -4.38 -2.65
C GLU A 13 -19.40 -3.17 -1.70
N ILE A 14 -20.56 -2.68 -1.28
CA ILE A 14 -20.73 -1.64 -0.27
C ILE A 14 -21.57 -2.22 0.86
N ASP A 15 -21.03 -2.22 2.07
CA ASP A 15 -21.62 -2.86 3.26
C ASP A 15 -22.11 -4.29 2.99
N GLY A 16 -21.38 -5.02 2.12
CA GLY A 16 -21.60 -6.42 1.80
C GLY A 16 -22.70 -6.68 0.77
N VAL A 17 -23.15 -5.69 0.01
CA VAL A 17 -24.06 -5.86 -1.14
C VAL A 17 -23.39 -5.30 -2.41
N PRO A 18 -23.70 -5.85 -3.61
CA PRO A 18 -23.18 -5.30 -4.85
C PRO A 18 -23.49 -3.81 -5.01
N ALA A 19 -22.50 -3.03 -5.46
CA ALA A 19 -22.62 -1.59 -5.63
C ALA A 19 -23.55 -1.26 -6.82
N ALA A 20 -24.84 -1.09 -6.56
CA ALA A 20 -25.86 -0.77 -7.57
C ALA A 20 -26.82 0.36 -7.16
N ASP A 21 -26.85 0.69 -5.88
CA ASP A 21 -27.72 1.74 -5.32
C ASP A 21 -27.11 3.14 -5.55
N PRO A 22 -27.89 4.10 -6.10
CA PRO A 22 -27.41 5.45 -6.41
C PRO A 22 -26.81 6.20 -5.22
N ASP A 23 -27.37 6.09 -4.02
CA ASP A 23 -26.87 6.79 -2.84
C ASP A 23 -25.52 6.23 -2.40
N SER A 24 -25.34 4.92 -2.47
CA SER A 24 -24.08 4.27 -2.22
C SER A 24 -23.02 4.65 -3.26
N LEU A 25 -23.40 4.75 -4.54
CA LEU A 25 -22.51 5.20 -5.61
C LEU A 25 -22.10 6.67 -5.43
N ALA A 26 -23.02 7.53 -4.99
CA ALA A 26 -22.73 8.93 -4.70
C ALA A 26 -21.67 9.08 -3.59
N ALA A 27 -21.71 8.24 -2.54
CA ALA A 27 -20.69 8.23 -1.49
C ALA A 27 -19.30 7.87 -2.02
N LEU A 28 -19.18 7.03 -3.05
CA LEU A 28 -17.90 6.69 -3.70
C LEU A 28 -17.30 7.85 -4.50
N MET A 29 -18.05 8.90 -4.79
CA MET A 29 -17.57 10.11 -5.47
C MET A 29 -16.90 11.10 -4.50
N SER A 30 -16.99 10.86 -3.19
CA SER A 30 -16.30 11.66 -2.18
C SER A 30 -14.81 11.38 -2.18
N ASP A 31 -13.98 12.40 -2.02
CA ASP A 31 -12.55 12.29 -1.74
C ASP A 31 -12.24 12.29 -0.23
N TYR A 32 -13.27 12.46 0.63
CA TYR A 32 -13.15 12.40 2.07
C TYR A 32 -13.40 10.99 2.60
N GLY A 33 -12.31 10.35 2.98
CA GLY A 33 -12.30 8.97 3.45
C GLY A 33 -10.89 8.39 3.44
N HIS A 34 -10.81 7.11 3.76
CA HIS A 34 -9.52 6.41 3.81
C HIS A 34 -9.65 4.98 3.30
N PHE A 35 -8.51 4.30 3.13
CA PHE A 35 -8.54 2.92 2.64
C PHE A 35 -7.34 2.11 3.10
N THR A 36 -7.43 0.82 2.90
CA THR A 36 -6.29 -0.09 2.92
C THR A 36 -6.26 -0.93 1.64
N ALA A 37 -5.05 -1.35 1.24
CA ALA A 37 -4.87 -2.23 0.08
C ALA A 37 -3.96 -3.39 0.49
N MET A 38 -4.34 -4.61 0.11
CA MET A 38 -3.65 -5.84 0.47
C MET A 38 -3.65 -6.84 -0.67
N GLN A 39 -2.70 -7.77 -0.65
CA GLN A 39 -2.75 -8.96 -1.48
C GLN A 39 -3.30 -10.10 -0.64
N VAL A 40 -4.25 -10.81 -1.20
CA VAL A 40 -4.80 -12.05 -0.65
C VAL A 40 -4.14 -13.21 -1.37
N ARG A 41 -3.66 -14.22 -0.64
CA ARG A 41 -3.16 -15.48 -1.16
C ARG A 41 -3.82 -16.60 -0.39
N ASP A 42 -4.54 -17.46 -1.10
CA ASP A 42 -5.27 -18.58 -0.50
C ASP A 42 -6.10 -18.18 0.75
N GLY A 43 -6.81 -17.05 0.66
CA GLY A 43 -7.61 -16.50 1.76
C GLY A 43 -6.82 -15.95 2.94
N GLY A 44 -5.49 -15.82 2.82
CA GLY A 44 -4.60 -15.22 3.81
C GLY A 44 -4.05 -13.87 3.35
N VAL A 45 -3.62 -13.05 4.30
CA VAL A 45 -3.03 -11.72 4.08
C VAL A 45 -1.84 -11.53 5.02
N LYS A 46 -0.72 -11.10 4.50
CA LYS A 46 0.44 -10.72 5.34
C LYS A 46 0.13 -9.43 6.10
N GLY A 47 0.16 -9.51 7.43
CA GLY A 47 -0.11 -8.39 8.33
C GLY A 47 -1.58 -7.92 8.28
N LEU A 48 -2.53 -8.84 8.22
CA LEU A 48 -3.96 -8.49 8.24
C LEU A 48 -4.31 -7.66 9.48
N GLY A 49 -3.80 -8.02 10.67
CA GLY A 49 -3.98 -7.23 11.88
C GLY A 49 -3.59 -5.77 11.70
N LEU A 50 -2.43 -5.49 11.10
CA LEU A 50 -1.98 -4.12 10.83
C LEU A 50 -2.90 -3.37 9.84
N HIS A 51 -3.49 -4.07 8.87
CA HIS A 51 -4.48 -3.48 7.97
C HIS A 51 -5.77 -3.10 8.70
N LEU A 52 -6.24 -3.97 9.60
CA LEU A 52 -7.44 -3.74 10.42
C LEU A 52 -7.23 -2.57 11.39
N ASP A 53 -6.11 -2.55 12.10
CA ASP A 53 -5.74 -1.47 13.01
C ASP A 53 -5.64 -0.12 12.30
N ARG A 54 -5.07 -0.10 11.08
CA ARG A 54 -5.01 1.13 10.28
C ARG A 54 -6.39 1.64 9.92
N LEU A 55 -7.31 0.76 9.53
CA LEU A 55 -8.68 1.12 9.22
C LEU A 55 -9.41 1.67 10.45
N ASP A 56 -9.33 0.97 11.59
CA ASP A 56 -10.00 1.41 12.82
C ASP A 56 -9.48 2.77 13.30
N ARG A 57 -8.15 2.95 13.36
CA ARG A 57 -7.54 4.23 13.76
C ARG A 57 -7.98 5.39 12.86
N ALA A 58 -7.91 5.19 11.54
CA ALA A 58 -8.31 6.23 10.59
C ALA A 58 -9.82 6.52 10.65
N THR A 59 -10.67 5.51 10.87
CA THR A 59 -12.13 5.70 11.03
C THR A 59 -12.43 6.49 12.30
N ARG A 60 -11.75 6.19 13.42
CA ARG A 60 -11.90 6.96 14.65
C ARG A 60 -11.45 8.41 14.48
N GLU A 61 -10.34 8.64 13.81
CA GLU A 61 -9.81 9.98 13.59
C GLU A 61 -10.72 10.82 12.69
N LEU A 62 -11.20 10.25 11.57
CA LEU A 62 -11.98 11.00 10.58
C LEU A 62 -13.47 11.06 10.91
N PHE A 63 -14.04 10.02 11.52
CA PHE A 63 -15.48 9.87 11.69
C PHE A 63 -15.91 9.71 13.15
N GLY A 64 -14.98 9.72 14.12
CA GLY A 64 -15.29 9.63 15.54
C GLY A 64 -15.87 8.29 16.02
N ALA A 65 -15.85 7.25 15.18
CA ALA A 65 -16.48 5.97 15.48
C ALA A 65 -15.52 4.78 15.19
N PRO A 66 -15.64 3.65 15.92
CA PRO A 66 -14.80 2.47 15.66
C PRO A 66 -15.24 1.75 14.40
N LEU A 67 -14.27 1.13 13.72
CA LEU A 67 -14.52 0.14 12.68
C LEU A 67 -13.97 -1.23 13.16
N PRO A 68 -14.81 -2.09 13.75
CA PRO A 68 -14.37 -3.37 14.27
C PRO A 68 -13.71 -4.23 13.19
N GLY A 69 -12.55 -4.82 13.50
CA GLY A 69 -11.81 -5.66 12.57
C GLY A 69 -12.62 -6.86 12.07
N GLU A 70 -13.48 -7.44 12.93
CA GLU A 70 -14.34 -8.55 12.56
C GLU A 70 -15.33 -8.18 11.44
N ARG A 71 -15.94 -7.01 11.52
CA ARG A 71 -16.78 -6.51 10.43
C ARG A 71 -16.01 -6.41 9.11
N VAL A 72 -14.76 -5.96 9.15
CA VAL A 72 -13.92 -5.88 7.95
C VAL A 72 -13.59 -7.29 7.41
N ARG A 73 -13.30 -8.25 8.29
CA ARG A 73 -13.07 -9.66 7.91
C ARG A 73 -14.29 -10.25 7.21
N GLU A 74 -15.49 -10.06 7.76
CA GLU A 74 -16.76 -10.52 7.16
C GLU A 74 -16.99 -9.91 5.77
N LEU A 75 -16.78 -8.60 5.62
CA LEU A 75 -16.92 -7.91 4.34
C LEU A 75 -15.94 -8.43 3.30
N LEU A 76 -14.66 -8.62 3.69
CA LEU A 76 -13.62 -9.19 2.83
C LEU A 76 -13.96 -10.63 2.42
N ALA A 77 -14.33 -11.48 3.37
CA ALA A 77 -14.69 -12.88 3.10
C ALA A 77 -15.85 -12.98 2.12
N ARG A 78 -16.89 -12.16 2.32
CA ARG A 78 -18.08 -12.11 1.45
C ARG A 78 -17.73 -11.67 0.03
N ALA A 79 -16.98 -10.57 -0.11
CA ALA A 79 -16.59 -10.04 -1.42
C ALA A 79 -15.66 -11.00 -2.17
N LEU A 80 -14.71 -11.65 -1.48
CA LEU A 80 -13.83 -12.66 -2.06
C LEU A 80 -14.64 -13.90 -2.53
N GLY A 81 -15.54 -14.40 -1.68
CA GLY A 81 -16.40 -15.54 -2.02
C GLY A 81 -17.23 -15.27 -3.28
N ARG A 82 -17.88 -14.09 -3.37
CA ARG A 82 -18.68 -13.72 -4.54
C ARG A 82 -17.83 -13.43 -5.79
N SER A 83 -16.62 -12.93 -5.62
CA SER A 83 -15.70 -12.71 -6.75
C SER A 83 -15.17 -14.03 -7.34
N GLY A 84 -15.27 -15.15 -6.63
CA GLY A 84 -14.71 -16.44 -7.01
C GLY A 84 -13.18 -16.50 -7.01
N ARG A 85 -12.49 -15.51 -6.42
CA ARG A 85 -11.03 -15.40 -6.46
C ARG A 85 -10.41 -15.90 -5.16
N ARG A 86 -9.50 -16.86 -5.27
CA ARG A 86 -8.66 -17.32 -4.13
C ARG A 86 -7.48 -16.37 -3.90
N ASP A 87 -6.89 -15.87 -4.98
CA ASP A 87 -5.82 -14.88 -4.99
C ASP A 87 -6.35 -13.57 -5.55
N ALA A 88 -6.13 -12.48 -4.83
CA ALA A 88 -6.70 -11.19 -5.18
C ALA A 88 -5.88 -10.01 -4.68
N SER A 89 -6.00 -8.88 -5.38
CA SER A 89 -5.77 -7.55 -4.81
C SER A 89 -7.07 -7.05 -4.20
N ALA A 90 -7.13 -6.92 -2.88
CA ALA A 90 -8.29 -6.40 -2.19
C ALA A 90 -8.02 -4.98 -1.66
N ARG A 91 -9.03 -4.12 -1.74
CA ARG A 91 -9.04 -2.80 -1.11
C ARG A 91 -10.29 -2.65 -0.28
N VAL A 92 -10.13 -2.15 0.93
CA VAL A 92 -11.24 -1.75 1.79
C VAL A 92 -11.20 -0.23 1.88
N TYR A 93 -12.25 0.40 1.41
CA TYR A 93 -12.45 1.85 1.46
C TYR A 93 -13.46 2.16 2.55
N VAL A 94 -13.29 3.30 3.22
CA VAL A 94 -14.22 3.82 4.20
C VAL A 94 -14.52 5.26 3.82
N TYR A 95 -15.80 5.54 3.60
CA TYR A 95 -16.31 6.84 3.16
C TYR A 95 -17.26 7.42 4.20
N GLU A 96 -17.33 8.75 4.27
CA GLU A 96 -18.36 9.42 5.05
C GLU A 96 -19.76 9.13 4.48
N ARG A 97 -20.73 8.89 5.36
CA ARG A 97 -22.15 8.75 5.02
C ARG A 97 -23.04 9.33 6.12
N GLY A 98 -23.63 10.50 5.87
CA GLY A 98 -24.47 11.18 6.85
C GLY A 98 -23.69 11.45 8.16
N SER A 99 -24.19 10.94 9.29
CA SER A 99 -23.52 11.04 10.59
C SER A 99 -22.60 9.86 10.91
N GLY A 100 -22.28 9.00 9.92
CA GLY A 100 -21.45 7.81 10.09
C GLY A 100 -20.59 7.55 8.88
N PHE A 101 -20.33 6.28 8.59
CA PHE A 101 -19.53 5.86 7.45
C PHE A 101 -20.09 4.57 6.83
N LEU A 102 -19.69 4.32 5.59
CA LEU A 102 -19.87 3.04 4.91
C LEU A 102 -18.50 2.42 4.57
N ALA A 103 -18.46 1.11 4.43
CA ALA A 103 -17.28 0.37 4.02
C ALA A 103 -17.50 -0.30 2.66
N ALA A 104 -16.64 -0.01 1.69
CA ALA A 104 -16.67 -0.65 0.38
C ALA A 104 -15.45 -1.57 0.19
N VAL A 105 -15.69 -2.75 -0.36
CA VAL A 105 -14.62 -3.71 -0.69
C VAL A 105 -14.55 -3.86 -2.22
N ALA A 106 -13.37 -3.61 -2.76
CA ALA A 106 -13.08 -3.85 -4.17
C ALA A 106 -12.07 -5.00 -4.30
N VAL A 107 -12.44 -6.01 -5.07
CA VAL A 107 -11.62 -7.20 -5.36
C VAL A 107 -11.23 -7.19 -6.83
N ARG A 108 -9.94 -7.33 -7.10
CA ARG A 108 -9.36 -7.38 -8.45
C ARG A 108 -8.41 -8.57 -8.54
N GLU A 109 -7.91 -8.82 -9.73
CA GLU A 109 -6.83 -9.77 -9.96
C GLU A 109 -5.63 -9.45 -9.05
N ALA A 110 -5.00 -10.51 -8.52
CA ALA A 110 -3.83 -10.41 -7.67
C ALA A 110 -2.66 -9.76 -8.44
N ALA A 111 -1.83 -8.99 -7.74
CA ALA A 111 -0.56 -8.57 -8.31
C ALA A 111 0.35 -9.79 -8.49
N PRO A 112 1.24 -9.81 -9.50
CA PRO A 112 2.26 -10.85 -9.61
C PRO A 112 3.11 -10.93 -8.35
N ASP A 113 3.55 -12.15 -8.02
CA ASP A 113 4.52 -12.37 -6.96
C ASP A 113 5.94 -12.03 -7.43
N GLY A 114 6.82 -11.81 -6.47
CA GLY A 114 8.22 -11.53 -6.73
C GLY A 114 8.56 -10.03 -6.72
N LEU A 115 9.77 -9.74 -7.18
CA LEU A 115 10.27 -8.38 -7.28
C LEU A 115 9.58 -7.63 -8.41
N GLY A 116 9.26 -6.37 -8.16
CA GLY A 116 8.86 -5.43 -9.20
C GLY A 116 10.02 -5.04 -10.11
N ALA A 117 9.69 -4.47 -11.26
CA ALA A 117 10.69 -3.92 -12.17
C ALA A 117 11.52 -2.83 -11.48
N PRO A 118 12.83 -2.73 -11.78
CA PRO A 118 13.66 -1.64 -11.30
C PRO A 118 13.08 -0.27 -11.66
N GLN A 119 13.21 0.69 -10.75
CA GLN A 119 12.58 2.01 -10.86
C GLN A 119 13.62 3.13 -10.88
N ARG A 120 13.35 4.12 -11.72
CA ARG A 120 14.02 5.41 -11.73
C ARG A 120 13.06 6.46 -11.21
N LEU A 121 13.44 7.16 -10.15
CA LEU A 121 12.60 8.15 -9.49
C LEU A 121 13.14 9.55 -9.72
N THR A 122 12.25 10.55 -9.71
CA THR A 122 12.63 11.97 -9.65
C THR A 122 12.10 12.59 -8.36
N ALA A 123 12.93 13.38 -7.68
CA ALA A 123 12.54 14.07 -6.47
C ALA A 123 11.59 15.23 -6.79
N VAL A 124 10.57 15.40 -5.95
CA VAL A 124 9.60 16.49 -6.06
C VAL A 124 9.30 17.06 -4.68
N ASP A 125 9.27 18.38 -4.58
CA ASP A 125 8.86 19.07 -3.37
C ASP A 125 7.34 18.97 -3.21
N TYR A 126 6.92 17.93 -2.52
CA TYR A 126 5.52 17.70 -2.17
C TYR A 126 5.42 16.78 -0.95
N LEU A 127 4.68 17.21 0.06
CA LEU A 127 4.27 16.38 1.18
C LEU A 127 2.78 16.11 1.13
N ARG A 128 2.40 14.88 1.45
CA ARG A 128 0.97 14.54 1.58
C ARG A 128 0.37 15.25 2.79
N PRO A 129 -0.76 15.95 2.64
CA PRO A 129 -1.55 16.37 3.79
C PRO A 129 -1.93 15.14 4.64
N ALA A 130 -1.92 15.28 5.98
CA ALA A 130 -2.22 14.17 6.90
C ALA A 130 -1.50 12.85 6.50
N ALA A 131 -0.18 12.91 6.28
CA ALA A 131 0.59 11.83 5.68
C ALA A 131 0.48 10.48 6.39
N HIS A 132 0.19 10.48 7.71
CA HIS A 132 -0.04 9.28 8.53
C HIS A 132 -1.33 8.53 8.15
N LEU A 133 -2.29 9.20 7.48
CA LEU A 133 -3.52 8.59 6.98
C LEU A 133 -3.37 8.10 5.55
N LYS A 134 -3.91 6.92 5.25
CA LYS A 134 -4.09 6.47 3.86
C LYS A 134 -5.43 6.98 3.34
N HIS A 135 -5.54 8.32 3.24
CA HIS A 135 -6.76 8.99 2.81
C HIS A 135 -6.99 8.90 1.29
N LEU A 136 -8.21 9.20 0.84
CA LEU A 136 -8.61 9.13 -0.57
C LEU A 136 -8.11 10.31 -1.40
N GLY A 137 -7.85 11.46 -0.80
CA GLY A 137 -7.35 12.67 -1.45
C GLY A 137 -5.94 12.48 -2.01
N GLY A 138 -5.79 11.64 -3.02
CA GLY A 138 -4.51 11.27 -3.64
C GLY A 138 -4.11 12.10 -4.86
N PHE A 139 -4.76 13.26 -5.11
CA PHE A 139 -4.50 14.07 -6.31
C PHE A 139 -3.02 14.44 -6.47
N GLY A 140 -2.38 15.01 -5.45
CA GLY A 140 -0.99 15.46 -5.55
C GLY A 140 -0.02 14.31 -5.85
N GLN A 141 -0.20 13.15 -5.22
CA GLN A 141 0.61 11.96 -5.49
C GLN A 141 0.43 11.45 -6.92
N ALA A 142 -0.82 11.42 -7.41
CA ALA A 142 -1.14 11.04 -8.78
C ALA A 142 -0.54 12.05 -9.77
N TYR A 143 -0.72 13.36 -9.52
CA TYR A 143 -0.20 14.43 -10.34
C TYR A 143 1.33 14.37 -10.50
N HIS A 144 2.05 14.29 -9.38
CA HIS A 144 3.52 14.22 -9.39
C HIS A 144 4.03 12.89 -9.97
N GLY A 145 3.37 11.78 -9.68
CA GLY A 145 3.69 10.49 -10.28
C GLY A 145 3.50 10.48 -11.79
N ASP A 146 2.41 11.08 -12.30
CA ASP A 146 2.15 11.20 -13.74
C ASP A 146 3.12 12.18 -14.41
N ALA A 147 3.46 13.29 -13.76
CA ALA A 147 4.45 14.23 -14.25
C ALA A 147 5.83 13.57 -14.38
N ALA A 148 6.25 12.80 -13.36
CA ALA A 148 7.48 12.02 -13.39
C ALA A 148 7.50 11.03 -14.56
N ARG A 149 6.41 10.27 -14.78
CA ARG A 149 6.31 9.32 -15.92
C ARG A 149 6.39 10.03 -17.28
N ARG A 150 5.74 11.18 -17.44
CA ARG A 150 5.87 11.98 -18.68
C ARG A 150 7.29 12.50 -18.89
N ALA A 151 8.06 12.71 -17.83
CA ALA A 151 9.48 13.10 -17.88
C ALA A 151 10.44 11.91 -18.08
N GLY A 152 9.93 10.67 -18.20
CA GLY A 152 10.73 9.48 -18.48
C GLY A 152 11.26 8.75 -17.24
N PHE A 153 10.70 9.05 -16.06
CA PHE A 153 10.93 8.33 -14.81
C PHE A 153 9.80 7.31 -14.57
N ASP A 154 9.99 6.40 -13.61
CA ASP A 154 8.96 5.40 -13.25
C ASP A 154 8.04 5.91 -12.13
N GLY A 155 8.46 6.93 -11.39
CA GLY A 155 7.68 7.54 -10.32
C GLY A 155 8.34 8.76 -9.70
N ALA A 156 7.63 9.39 -8.75
CA ALA A 156 8.14 10.53 -7.99
C ALA A 156 8.58 10.09 -6.59
N LEU A 157 9.69 10.66 -6.11
CA LEU A 157 10.13 10.63 -4.73
C LEU A 157 9.70 11.94 -4.06
N LEU A 158 8.86 11.84 -3.05
CA LEU A 158 8.29 13.00 -2.35
C LEU A 158 9.27 13.49 -1.28
N THR A 159 9.48 14.80 -1.23
CA THR A 159 10.41 15.43 -0.29
C THR A 159 9.78 16.65 0.38
N THR A 160 10.36 17.06 1.48
CA THR A 160 10.10 18.38 2.07
C THR A 160 10.73 19.49 1.21
N PRO A 161 10.32 20.77 1.38
CA PRO A 161 11.00 21.90 0.76
C PRO A 161 12.51 22.00 1.10
N ALA A 162 12.93 21.42 2.22
CA ALA A 162 14.33 21.34 2.64
C ALA A 162 15.10 20.17 2.01
N GLY A 163 14.47 19.38 1.14
CA GLY A 163 15.08 18.21 0.50
C GLY A 163 15.16 16.97 1.37
N GLU A 164 14.42 16.90 2.48
CA GLU A 164 14.32 15.69 3.29
C GLU A 164 13.34 14.70 2.61
N VAL A 165 13.80 13.47 2.39
CA VAL A 165 13.03 12.41 1.73
C VAL A 165 11.91 11.94 2.65
N ALA A 166 10.70 11.85 2.10
CA ALA A 166 9.52 11.33 2.80
C ALA A 166 9.17 9.89 2.34
N GLU A 167 8.64 9.76 1.16
CA GLU A 167 8.18 8.49 0.58
C GLU A 167 8.12 8.58 -0.96
N GLY A 168 7.97 7.47 -1.66
CA GLY A 168 7.56 7.49 -3.07
C GLY A 168 6.08 7.86 -3.19
N ALA A 169 5.64 8.32 -4.36
CA ALA A 169 4.25 8.73 -4.59
C ALA A 169 3.21 7.67 -4.19
N VAL A 170 3.56 6.37 -4.25
CA VAL A 170 2.67 5.25 -3.93
C VAL A 170 3.31 4.15 -3.08
N ALA A 171 4.51 4.38 -2.54
CA ALA A 171 5.29 3.38 -1.81
C ALA A 171 6.20 4.03 -0.78
N ASN A 172 6.57 3.32 0.29
CA ASN A 172 7.72 3.73 1.10
C ASN A 172 9.01 3.48 0.34
N ILE A 173 10.08 4.16 0.72
CA ILE A 173 11.44 3.94 0.22
C ILE A 173 12.36 3.57 1.38
N ALA A 174 13.28 2.64 1.12
CA ALA A 174 14.39 2.33 2.02
C ALA A 174 15.70 2.46 1.26
N PHE A 175 16.72 2.94 1.96
CA PHE A 175 18.09 3.03 1.47
C PHE A 175 18.97 2.02 2.21
N TRP A 176 19.94 1.44 1.52
CA TRP A 176 20.90 0.49 2.09
C TRP A 176 22.28 1.16 2.26
N ASP A 177 22.75 1.29 3.49
CA ASP A 177 24.05 1.89 3.79
C ASP A 177 25.22 0.91 3.69
N GLY A 178 24.93 -0.36 3.48
CA GLY A 178 25.89 -1.49 3.45
C GLY A 178 25.78 -2.38 4.68
N THR A 179 25.07 -1.96 5.72
CA THR A 179 24.89 -2.70 6.98
C THR A 179 23.43 -2.78 7.41
N SER A 180 22.67 -1.72 7.21
CA SER A 180 21.26 -1.62 7.63
C SER A 180 20.40 -0.89 6.58
N LEU A 181 19.11 -1.16 6.64
CA LEU A 181 18.09 -0.39 5.92
C LEU A 181 17.85 0.93 6.66
N VAL A 182 17.88 2.03 5.93
CA VAL A 182 17.57 3.36 6.44
C VAL A 182 16.20 3.77 5.89
N TRP A 183 15.22 3.88 6.77
CA TRP A 183 13.89 4.37 6.47
C TRP A 183 13.81 5.87 6.78
N PRO A 184 13.45 6.73 5.80
CA PRO A 184 13.26 8.16 6.03
C PRO A 184 12.18 8.46 7.08
N THR A 185 12.34 9.56 7.83
CA THR A 185 11.44 9.97 8.91
C THR A 185 10.65 11.24 8.64
N ALA A 186 10.86 11.94 7.51
CA ALA A 186 9.96 13.01 7.11
C ALA A 186 8.51 12.50 7.05
N PRO A 187 7.49 13.37 7.17
CA PRO A 187 6.10 12.94 7.22
C PRO A 187 5.71 12.00 6.06
N HIS A 188 5.37 10.77 6.37
CA HIS A 188 5.03 9.72 5.43
C HIS A 188 3.95 8.77 5.99
N LEU A 189 3.39 7.92 5.13
CA LEU A 189 2.54 6.83 5.57
C LEU A 189 3.40 5.68 6.07
N THR A 190 3.15 5.19 7.29
CA THR A 190 3.70 3.90 7.70
C THR A 190 3.02 2.78 6.90
N GLY A 191 3.66 2.35 5.82
CA GLY A 191 3.17 1.27 4.97
C GLY A 191 3.23 -0.09 5.67
N ILE A 192 2.28 -0.98 5.38
CA ILE A 192 2.24 -2.30 6.02
C ILE A 192 3.48 -3.12 5.65
N THR A 193 3.90 -3.11 4.39
CA THR A 193 5.12 -3.82 3.95
C THR A 193 6.37 -3.30 4.67
N MET A 194 6.51 -1.98 4.82
CA MET A 194 7.58 -1.38 5.64
C MET A 194 7.51 -1.85 7.10
N ALA A 195 6.33 -1.81 7.72
CA ALA A 195 6.13 -2.24 9.10
C ALA A 195 6.43 -3.73 9.33
N LEU A 196 6.24 -4.57 8.29
CA LEU A 196 6.58 -5.98 8.33
C LEU A 196 8.08 -6.24 8.14
N LEU A 197 8.76 -5.46 7.30
CA LEU A 197 10.18 -5.63 6.98
C LEU A 197 11.11 -5.02 8.04
N ALA A 198 10.80 -3.83 8.56
CA ALA A 198 11.67 -3.09 9.46
C ALA A 198 12.11 -3.89 10.71
N PRO A 199 11.26 -4.68 11.38
CA PRO A 199 11.68 -5.49 12.52
C PRO A 199 12.43 -6.78 12.15
N ARG A 200 12.44 -7.19 10.86
CA ARG A 200 13.03 -8.45 10.38
C ARG A 200 14.42 -8.29 9.81
N LEU A 201 14.80 -7.06 9.48
CA LEU A 201 16.11 -6.74 8.91
C LEU A 201 16.78 -5.65 9.75
N PRO A 202 18.12 -5.62 9.83
CA PRO A 202 18.80 -4.48 10.45
C PRO A 202 18.28 -3.17 9.85
N SER A 203 17.65 -2.35 10.66
CA SER A 203 16.93 -1.15 10.22
C SER A 203 17.18 0.03 11.14
N ALA A 204 17.31 1.21 10.56
CA ALA A 204 17.35 2.49 11.24
C ALA A 204 16.27 3.42 10.68
N HIS A 205 15.73 4.27 11.53
CA HIS A 205 14.80 5.33 11.14
C HIS A 205 15.48 6.68 11.43
N ARG A 206 15.74 7.46 10.39
CA ARG A 206 16.35 8.79 10.53
C ARG A 206 15.99 9.70 9.36
N PRO A 207 16.20 11.01 9.50
CA PRO A 207 16.15 11.91 8.35
C PRO A 207 17.14 11.46 7.26
N VAL A 208 16.71 11.60 6.01
CA VAL A 208 17.51 11.33 4.80
C VAL A 208 17.38 12.54 3.89
N LEU A 209 18.48 13.19 3.58
CA LEU A 209 18.51 14.34 2.69
C LEU A 209 18.88 13.94 1.26
N LEU A 210 18.43 14.71 0.27
CA LEU A 210 18.72 14.44 -1.15
C LEU A 210 20.22 14.49 -1.44
N ASP A 211 20.99 15.33 -0.75
CA ASP A 211 22.43 15.49 -0.97
C ASP A 211 23.27 14.32 -0.40
N GLU A 212 22.69 13.52 0.53
CA GLU A 212 23.37 12.34 1.05
C GLU A 212 23.07 11.05 0.27
N LEU A 213 22.15 11.09 -0.71
CA LEU A 213 21.72 9.89 -1.44
C LEU A 213 22.86 9.14 -2.11
N ALA A 214 23.89 9.84 -2.59
CA ALA A 214 25.08 9.23 -3.19
C ALA A 214 25.91 8.37 -2.21
N GLY A 215 25.71 8.54 -0.90
CA GLY A 215 26.36 7.74 0.15
C GLY A 215 25.76 6.36 0.37
N PHE A 216 24.56 6.09 -0.13
CA PHE A 216 23.92 4.77 -0.02
C PHE A 216 24.35 3.83 -1.15
N ARG A 217 24.39 2.53 -0.85
CA ARG A 217 24.82 1.48 -1.79
C ARG A 217 23.70 0.99 -2.69
N ALA A 218 22.46 1.00 -2.20
CA ALA A 218 21.27 0.57 -2.92
C ALA A 218 20.02 1.23 -2.32
N ALA A 219 18.90 1.16 -3.03
CA ALA A 219 17.61 1.57 -2.55
C ALA A 219 16.50 0.68 -3.14
N PHE A 220 15.37 0.61 -2.45
CA PHE A 220 14.17 -0.03 -2.97
C PHE A 220 12.91 0.66 -2.48
N THR A 221 11.83 0.51 -3.22
CA THR A 221 10.48 0.91 -2.80
C THR A 221 9.68 -0.31 -2.36
N ALA A 222 8.75 -0.10 -1.42
CA ALA A 222 7.88 -1.15 -0.91
C ALA A 222 6.44 -0.65 -0.70
N ASN A 223 5.48 -1.42 -1.19
CA ASN A 223 4.07 -1.25 -0.90
C ASN A 223 3.36 -2.61 -0.89
N SER A 224 2.04 -2.65 -0.68
CA SER A 224 1.28 -3.90 -0.61
C SER A 224 1.22 -4.70 -1.94
N ARG A 225 1.66 -4.14 -3.06
CA ARG A 225 1.66 -4.84 -4.36
C ARG A 225 3.01 -5.41 -4.73
N THR A 226 4.09 -4.72 -4.34
CA THR A 226 5.42 -5.10 -4.79
C THR A 226 6.50 -4.45 -3.93
N ILE A 227 7.67 -5.09 -3.94
CA ILE A 227 8.95 -4.55 -3.53
C ILE A 227 9.78 -4.41 -4.80
N ALA A 228 10.32 -3.23 -5.08
CA ALA A 228 11.02 -2.98 -6.33
C ALA A 228 12.34 -2.24 -6.09
N PRO A 229 13.47 -2.68 -6.68
CA PRO A 229 14.73 -1.96 -6.57
C PRO A 229 14.63 -0.58 -7.22
N VAL A 230 15.32 0.40 -6.64
CA VAL A 230 15.48 1.74 -7.23
C VAL A 230 16.87 1.79 -7.85
N THR A 231 16.95 2.13 -9.14
CA THR A 231 18.22 2.23 -9.88
C THR A 231 18.69 3.65 -10.07
N ALA A 232 17.81 4.63 -9.87
CA ALA A 232 18.21 6.04 -9.85
C ALA A 232 17.21 6.89 -9.05
N VAL A 233 17.73 7.95 -8.45
CA VAL A 233 16.98 9.12 -7.98
C VAL A 233 17.65 10.33 -8.62
N ASP A 234 16.98 10.97 -9.57
CA ASP A 234 17.54 12.02 -10.42
C ASP A 234 18.91 11.63 -11.00
N GLY A 235 19.97 12.37 -10.65
CA GLY A 235 21.34 12.10 -11.09
C GLY A 235 22.11 11.04 -10.28
N VAL A 236 21.56 10.56 -9.16
CA VAL A 236 22.19 9.53 -8.33
C VAL A 236 21.75 8.14 -8.83
N THR A 237 22.70 7.28 -9.10
CA THR A 237 22.44 5.92 -9.59
C THR A 237 22.83 4.85 -8.58
N TYR A 238 22.06 3.76 -8.55
CA TYR A 238 22.29 2.60 -7.69
C TYR A 238 22.36 1.33 -8.53
N PRO A 239 23.27 0.39 -8.21
CA PRO A 239 23.17 -0.96 -8.74
C PRO A 239 21.94 -1.67 -8.15
N VAL A 240 21.39 -2.63 -8.88
CA VAL A 240 20.46 -3.60 -8.28
C VAL A 240 21.29 -4.56 -7.43
N ASP A 241 21.22 -4.41 -6.11
CA ASP A 241 21.91 -5.29 -5.17
C ASP A 241 21.12 -6.59 -5.01
N GLY A 242 21.50 -7.60 -5.80
CA GLY A 242 20.85 -8.91 -5.80
C GLY A 242 20.82 -9.59 -4.42
N PRO A 243 21.94 -9.68 -3.68
CA PRO A 243 21.97 -10.19 -2.32
C PRO A 243 21.03 -9.46 -1.36
N LEU A 244 20.99 -8.13 -1.38
CA LEU A 244 20.06 -7.34 -0.57
C LEU A 244 18.61 -7.67 -0.94
N MET A 245 18.28 -7.65 -2.24
CA MET A 245 16.90 -7.89 -2.68
C MET A 245 16.45 -9.32 -2.34
N ALA A 246 17.34 -10.31 -2.43
CA ALA A 246 17.05 -11.68 -2.01
C ALA A 246 16.71 -11.75 -0.51
N ARG A 247 17.51 -11.11 0.36
CA ARG A 247 17.26 -11.03 1.80
C ARG A 247 15.95 -10.32 2.14
N VAL A 248 15.63 -9.22 1.44
CA VAL A 248 14.39 -8.48 1.64
C VAL A 248 13.18 -9.35 1.26
N MET A 249 13.25 -10.07 0.14
CA MET A 249 12.18 -10.97 -0.29
C MET A 249 12.02 -12.18 0.62
N GLU A 250 13.11 -12.77 1.12
CA GLU A 250 13.09 -13.84 2.09
C GLU A 250 12.43 -13.39 3.40
N ALA A 251 12.86 -12.26 3.96
CA ALA A 251 12.27 -11.67 5.16
C ALA A 251 10.77 -11.36 4.99
N TYR A 252 10.34 -10.95 3.78
CA TYR A 252 8.93 -10.76 3.49
C TYR A 252 8.18 -12.08 3.31
N ALA A 253 8.80 -13.10 2.72
CA ALA A 253 8.22 -14.43 2.54
C ALA A 253 7.97 -15.13 3.90
N GLU A 254 8.86 -14.95 4.88
CA GLU A 254 8.73 -15.47 6.23
C GLU A 254 7.58 -14.88 7.05
N VAL A 255 7.01 -13.74 6.61
CA VAL A 255 5.82 -13.18 7.27
C VAL A 255 4.65 -14.15 7.09
N PRO A 256 4.03 -14.64 8.18
CA PRO A 256 2.90 -15.55 8.08
C PRO A 256 1.69 -14.87 7.45
N ASP A 257 0.94 -15.64 6.67
CA ASP A 257 -0.36 -15.22 6.17
C ASP A 257 -1.42 -15.38 7.26
N GLU A 258 -2.05 -14.30 7.65
CA GLU A 258 -3.17 -14.30 8.59
C GLU A 258 -4.47 -14.56 7.81
N LYS A 259 -5.23 -15.59 8.19
CA LYS A 259 -6.48 -15.94 7.50
C LYS A 259 -7.55 -14.87 7.73
N ILE A 260 -8.28 -14.53 6.66
CA ILE A 260 -9.41 -13.59 6.71
C ILE A 260 -10.57 -14.22 7.49
N VAL A 261 -10.86 -15.51 7.26
CA VAL A 261 -11.83 -16.27 8.03
C VAL A 261 -11.08 -17.10 9.06
N SER A 262 -11.39 -16.93 10.34
CA SER A 262 -10.86 -17.78 11.39
C SER A 262 -11.38 -19.20 11.16
N GLY A 263 -10.49 -20.18 11.11
CA GLY A 263 -10.85 -21.57 10.82
C GLY A 263 -11.49 -22.29 12.01
N ASP A 264 -12.63 -21.81 12.51
CA ASP A 264 -13.50 -22.55 13.42
C ASP A 264 -14.82 -22.87 12.70
N GLY A 265 -14.77 -23.91 11.90
CA GLY A 265 -15.92 -24.36 11.12
C GLY A 265 -15.68 -25.73 10.46
N ASP A 266 -14.98 -26.64 11.16
CA ASP A 266 -15.13 -28.08 10.87
C ASP A 266 -16.45 -28.52 11.50
N GLY A 267 -17.54 -28.13 10.84
CA GLY A 267 -18.86 -28.67 11.08
C GLY A 267 -18.94 -30.07 10.47
N SER A 268 -18.47 -31.05 11.21
CA SER A 268 -18.91 -32.42 10.99
C SER A 268 -20.44 -32.42 11.05
N ALA A 269 -21.08 -32.40 9.90
CA ALA A 269 -22.47 -32.82 9.77
C ALA A 269 -22.48 -34.36 9.72
N ASP A 270 -22.85 -34.96 10.82
CA ASP A 270 -23.39 -36.33 10.86
C ASP A 270 -24.80 -36.36 10.25
#